data_26395e1675f6d4ea643469f669e2d90e
#
_entry.id   26395e1675f6d4ea643469f669e2d90e
#
_cell.length_a   1.000
_cell.length_b   1.000
_cell.length_c   1.000
_cell.angle_alpha   90.00
_cell.angle_beta   90.00
_cell.angle_gamma   90.00
#
_symmetry.space_group_name_H-M   'P 1'
#
loop_
_entity.id
_entity.type
_entity.pdbx_description
1 polymer ?
#
loop_
_entity_poly.entity_id
_entity_poly.type
_entity_poly.pdbx_seq_one_letter_code
_entity_poly.pdbx_strand_id
1 'polypeptide(L)'
;MNKRIILSSLANIAESFENSHEVLLANRINLLMTKLAEKEQDCPEPTQDIKLNLKNRQKAINEQGYGPADPSQPNEKFWKKKMEMWKVDELSEVKNMLCGNCAAFDQTTKTLNCIKKGIGEEATETINAGKLGYCKFLKFKCAAKRTCDAWVTGGPITDKKEKK
;
A
#
# COMPACT_ATOMS: atom_id res chain seq x y z
N MET A 1 20.61 1.46 -17.05
CA MET A 1 21.94 1.70 -16.44
C MET A 1 21.97 1.01 -15.08
N ASN A 2 23.02 0.26 -14.76
CA ASN A 2 23.07 -0.56 -13.54
C ASN A 2 23.37 0.34 -12.32
N LYS A 3 22.49 0.32 -11.29
CA LYS A 3 22.60 1.11 -10.05
C LYS A 3 23.95 0.92 -9.34
N ARG A 4 24.52 -0.30 -9.38
CA ARG A 4 25.83 -0.59 -8.79
C ARG A 4 26.94 0.19 -9.47
N ILE A 5 26.89 0.34 -10.80
CA ILE A 5 27.87 1.11 -11.57
C ILE A 5 27.78 2.60 -11.20
N ILE A 6 26.57 3.13 -11.06
CA ILE A 6 26.36 4.52 -10.66
C ILE A 6 26.92 4.78 -9.27
N LEU A 7 26.61 3.90 -8.29
CA LEU A 7 27.09 4.05 -6.92
C LEU A 7 28.62 3.95 -6.84
N SER A 8 29.23 3.02 -7.59
CA SER A 8 30.69 2.89 -7.67
C SER A 8 31.33 4.15 -8.27
N SER A 9 30.75 4.70 -9.34
CA SER A 9 31.28 5.94 -9.95
C SER A 9 31.15 7.14 -9.00
N LEU A 10 30.05 7.25 -8.27
CA LEU A 10 29.86 8.31 -7.28
C LEU A 10 30.82 8.18 -6.11
N ALA A 11 31.13 6.94 -5.66
CA ALA A 11 32.11 6.71 -4.61
C ALA A 11 33.51 7.21 -5.02
N ASN A 12 33.95 6.88 -6.22
CA ASN A 12 35.23 7.33 -6.75
C ASN A 12 35.32 8.86 -6.86
N ILE A 13 34.19 9.51 -7.23
CA ILE A 13 34.11 10.97 -7.30
C ILE A 13 34.18 11.60 -5.88
N ALA A 14 33.47 11.01 -4.90
CA ALA A 14 33.50 11.49 -3.52
C ALA A 14 34.92 11.41 -2.94
N GLU A 15 35.63 10.30 -3.16
CA GLU A 15 37.02 10.10 -2.75
C GLU A 15 37.97 11.12 -3.40
N SER A 16 37.76 11.43 -4.68
CA SER A 16 38.53 12.47 -5.38
C SER A 16 38.35 13.85 -4.73
N PHE A 17 37.14 14.22 -4.31
CA PHE A 17 36.89 15.48 -3.62
C PHE A 17 37.44 15.50 -2.19
N GLU A 18 37.43 14.38 -1.49
CA GLU A 18 38.07 14.25 -0.16
C GLU A 18 39.58 14.50 -0.26
N ASN A 19 40.21 13.91 -1.28
CA ASN A 19 41.65 14.07 -1.56
C ASN A 19 42.03 15.50 -1.99
N SER A 20 41.11 16.24 -2.61
CA SER A 20 41.32 17.65 -2.99
C SER A 20 40.93 18.65 -1.90
N HIS A 21 40.60 18.20 -0.70
CA HIS A 21 40.14 19.01 0.45
C HIS A 21 38.77 19.70 0.23
N GLU A 22 37.99 19.28 -0.74
CA GLU A 22 36.65 19.78 -1.02
C GLU A 22 35.56 19.00 -0.24
N VAL A 23 35.69 18.97 1.07
CA VAL A 23 34.87 18.17 2.00
C VAL A 23 33.37 18.44 1.83
N LEU A 24 32.97 19.65 1.45
CA LEU A 24 31.55 20.01 1.28
C LEU A 24 30.94 19.26 0.06
N LEU A 25 31.68 19.11 -1.02
CA LEU A 25 31.26 18.38 -2.22
C LEU A 25 31.25 16.87 -1.99
N ALA A 26 32.27 16.35 -1.31
CA ALA A 26 32.31 14.95 -0.88
C ALA A 26 31.09 14.58 -0.03
N ASN A 27 30.73 15.41 0.96
CA ASN A 27 29.57 15.20 1.81
C ASN A 27 28.24 15.22 1.02
N ARG A 28 28.12 16.11 0.02
CA ARG A 28 26.93 16.15 -0.84
C ARG A 28 26.81 14.88 -1.70
N ILE A 29 27.92 14.36 -2.22
CA ILE A 29 27.94 13.13 -3.00
C ILE A 29 27.62 11.94 -2.10
N ASN A 30 28.16 11.87 -0.89
CA ASN A 30 27.86 10.82 0.08
C ASN A 30 26.38 10.82 0.46
N LEU A 31 25.76 12.00 0.63
CA LEU A 31 24.32 12.13 0.86
C LEU A 31 23.48 11.62 -0.34
N LEU A 32 23.91 11.94 -1.57
CA LEU A 32 23.27 11.43 -2.78
C LEU A 32 23.42 9.91 -2.90
N MET A 33 24.60 9.38 -2.58
CA MET A 33 24.85 7.93 -2.56
C MET A 33 23.97 7.23 -1.53
N THR A 34 23.81 7.79 -0.34
CA THR A 34 22.92 7.26 0.70
C THR A 34 21.48 7.21 0.20
N LYS A 35 20.98 8.29 -0.41
CA LYS A 35 19.64 8.33 -1.02
C LYS A 35 19.47 7.34 -2.18
N LEU A 36 20.51 7.14 -2.99
CA LEU A 36 20.51 6.15 -4.06
C LEU A 36 20.66 4.72 -3.53
N ALA A 37 21.44 4.53 -2.46
CA ALA A 37 21.66 3.24 -1.81
C ALA A 37 20.45 2.84 -0.94
N GLU A 38 19.66 3.78 -0.42
CA GLU A 38 18.37 3.47 0.18
C GLU A 38 17.65 2.56 -0.80
N LYS A 39 17.55 1.29 -0.40
CA LYS A 39 16.87 0.26 -1.18
C LYS A 39 15.60 0.89 -1.70
N GLU A 40 15.43 0.90 -3.00
CA GLU A 40 14.13 1.10 -3.61
C GLU A 40 13.17 0.22 -2.82
N GLN A 41 12.31 0.84 -2.04
CA GLN A 41 11.43 0.15 -1.13
C GLN A 41 10.67 -0.82 -2.00
N ASP A 42 10.87 -2.14 -1.76
CA ASP A 42 10.28 -3.20 -2.57
C ASP A 42 8.75 -3.10 -2.42
N CYS A 43 8.20 -2.25 -3.27
CA CYS A 43 6.77 -1.92 -3.28
C CYS A 43 6.02 -3.02 -4.02
N PRO A 44 4.88 -3.49 -3.49
CA PRO A 44 4.01 -4.36 -4.27
C PRO A 44 3.67 -3.70 -5.61
N GLU A 45 3.91 -4.41 -6.71
CA GLU A 45 3.74 -3.90 -8.07
C GLU A 45 2.38 -3.19 -8.29
N PRO A 46 1.22 -3.71 -7.82
CA PRO A 46 -0.05 -3.02 -7.99
C PRO A 46 -0.14 -1.66 -7.25
N THR A 47 0.76 -1.35 -6.34
CA THR A 47 0.80 -0.02 -5.71
C THR A 47 1.39 1.03 -6.65
N GLN A 48 2.23 0.61 -7.61
CA GLN A 48 2.92 1.44 -8.58
C GLN A 48 2.26 1.39 -9.97
N ASP A 49 1.78 0.21 -10.40
CA ASP A 49 1.09 0.02 -11.67
C ASP A 49 -0.43 0.19 -11.51
N ILE A 50 -0.94 1.30 -12.07
CA ILE A 50 -2.38 1.61 -12.04
C ILE A 50 -3.19 0.59 -12.83
N LYS A 51 -2.71 0.13 -13.99
CA LYS A 51 -3.43 -0.83 -14.84
C LYS A 51 -3.58 -2.17 -14.14
N LEU A 52 -2.50 -2.67 -13.56
CA LEU A 52 -2.52 -3.90 -12.77
C LEU A 52 -3.43 -3.78 -11.55
N ASN A 53 -3.37 -2.65 -10.84
CA ASN A 53 -4.24 -2.38 -9.71
C ASN A 53 -5.73 -2.40 -10.10
N LEU A 54 -6.09 -1.74 -11.20
CA LEU A 54 -7.49 -1.73 -11.70
C LEU A 54 -7.94 -3.11 -12.14
N LYS A 55 -7.09 -3.88 -12.82
CA LYS A 55 -7.36 -5.28 -13.20
C LYS A 55 -7.64 -6.13 -11.96
N ASN A 56 -6.79 -6.07 -10.95
CA ASN A 56 -6.96 -6.84 -9.71
C ASN A 56 -8.20 -6.38 -8.93
N ARG A 57 -8.48 -5.08 -8.89
CA ARG A 57 -9.71 -4.54 -8.28
C ARG A 57 -10.95 -5.03 -8.99
N GLN A 58 -10.97 -5.04 -10.34
CA GLN A 58 -12.12 -5.53 -11.10
C GLN A 58 -12.34 -7.04 -10.86
N LYS A 59 -11.26 -7.81 -10.80
CA LYS A 59 -11.32 -9.22 -10.41
C LYS A 59 -11.91 -9.39 -9.02
N ALA A 60 -11.47 -8.58 -8.04
CA ALA A 60 -12.01 -8.62 -6.68
C ALA A 60 -13.51 -8.27 -6.64
N ILE A 61 -13.99 -7.34 -7.47
CA ILE A 61 -15.42 -7.02 -7.59
C ILE A 61 -16.20 -8.19 -8.13
N ASN A 62 -15.73 -8.79 -9.23
CA ASN A 62 -16.45 -9.81 -9.95
C ASN A 62 -16.46 -11.18 -9.25
N GLU A 63 -15.32 -11.57 -8.67
CA GLU A 63 -15.12 -12.91 -8.10
C GLU A 63 -15.29 -12.97 -6.59
N GLN A 64 -15.05 -11.84 -5.89
CA GLN A 64 -15.05 -11.76 -4.43
C GLN A 64 -16.03 -10.71 -3.89
N GLY A 65 -16.93 -10.21 -4.74
CA GLY A 65 -17.95 -9.26 -4.31
C GLY A 65 -17.40 -8.04 -3.57
N TYR A 66 -16.23 -7.52 -3.97
CA TYR A 66 -15.65 -6.35 -3.33
C TYR A 66 -16.52 -5.12 -3.48
N GLY A 67 -16.91 -4.52 -2.38
CA GLY A 67 -17.82 -3.36 -2.32
C GLY A 67 -18.12 -2.91 -0.89
N PRO A 68 -19.19 -2.15 -0.70
CA PRO A 68 -20.08 -1.58 -1.73
C PRO A 68 -19.37 -0.49 -2.57
N ALA A 69 -19.94 -0.15 -3.72
CA ALA A 69 -19.37 0.88 -4.61
C ALA A 69 -19.32 2.25 -3.93
N ASP A 70 -20.38 2.62 -3.24
CA ASP A 70 -20.47 3.80 -2.38
C ASP A 70 -20.77 3.39 -0.93
N PRO A 71 -19.77 3.39 -0.03
CA PRO A 71 -19.97 3.05 1.38
C PRO A 71 -20.80 4.04 2.17
N SER A 72 -21.13 5.22 1.63
CA SER A 72 -21.96 6.23 2.28
C SER A 72 -23.48 5.92 2.18
N GLN A 73 -23.85 5.05 1.24
CA GLN A 73 -25.22 4.63 1.03
C GLN A 73 -25.61 3.44 1.92
N PRO A 74 -26.92 3.21 2.18
CA PRO A 74 -27.38 2.08 3.00
C PRO A 74 -26.98 0.71 2.49
N ASN A 75 -26.92 0.51 1.15
CA ASN A 75 -26.46 -0.74 0.48
C ASN A 75 -27.12 -2.04 1.00
N GLU A 76 -28.41 -2.01 1.30
CA GLU A 76 -29.13 -3.12 1.94
C GLU A 76 -28.98 -4.45 1.20
N LYS A 77 -29.17 -4.44 -0.14
CA LYS A 77 -29.04 -5.67 -0.96
C LYS A 77 -27.64 -6.27 -0.86
N PHE A 78 -26.61 -5.41 -0.85
CA PHE A 78 -25.23 -5.83 -0.71
C PHE A 78 -24.97 -6.52 0.64
N TRP A 79 -25.45 -5.90 1.72
CA TRP A 79 -25.23 -6.43 3.07
C TRP A 79 -26.05 -7.70 3.34
N LYS A 80 -27.29 -7.78 2.86
CA LYS A 80 -28.10 -9.01 2.96
C LYS A 80 -27.41 -10.19 2.27
N LYS A 81 -26.85 -9.98 1.06
CA LYS A 81 -26.07 -11.01 0.39
C LYS A 81 -24.86 -11.48 1.20
N LYS A 82 -24.17 -10.56 1.89
CA LYS A 82 -23.04 -10.91 2.78
C LYS A 82 -23.51 -11.70 4.01
N MET A 83 -24.63 -11.31 4.63
CA MET A 83 -25.23 -12.07 5.74
C MET A 83 -25.49 -13.52 5.34
N GLU A 84 -26.17 -13.74 4.22
CA GLU A 84 -26.49 -15.07 3.71
C GLU A 84 -25.22 -15.91 3.47
N MET A 85 -24.22 -15.29 2.83
CA MET A 85 -22.98 -15.99 2.48
C MET A 85 -22.13 -16.35 3.70
N TRP A 86 -22.02 -15.47 4.68
CA TRP A 86 -21.23 -15.70 5.90
C TRP A 86 -22.05 -16.38 7.01
N LYS A 87 -23.36 -16.62 6.78
CA LYS A 87 -24.29 -17.20 7.75
C LYS A 87 -24.31 -16.42 9.08
N VAL A 88 -24.40 -15.10 8.95
CA VAL A 88 -24.48 -14.17 10.07
C VAL A 88 -25.88 -13.60 10.14
N ASP A 89 -26.51 -13.67 11.30
CA ASP A 89 -27.90 -13.25 11.47
C ASP A 89 -28.07 -11.75 11.74
N GLU A 90 -27.01 -11.10 12.26
CA GLU A 90 -27.05 -9.70 12.65
C GLU A 90 -26.39 -8.79 11.58
N LEU A 91 -27.20 -7.86 11.02
CA LEU A 91 -26.72 -6.89 10.03
C LEU A 91 -25.59 -5.99 10.56
N SER A 92 -25.64 -5.65 11.85
CA SER A 92 -24.60 -4.87 12.53
C SER A 92 -23.26 -5.56 12.54
N GLU A 93 -23.24 -6.86 12.73
CA GLU A 93 -22.02 -7.68 12.74
C GLU A 93 -21.39 -7.71 11.35
N VAL A 94 -22.19 -7.99 10.31
CA VAL A 94 -21.70 -8.02 8.92
C VAL A 94 -21.17 -6.66 8.49
N LYS A 95 -21.81 -5.57 8.88
CA LYS A 95 -21.35 -4.20 8.58
C LYS A 95 -20.02 -3.86 9.26
N ASN A 96 -19.62 -4.60 10.29
CA ASN A 96 -18.33 -4.46 10.95
C ASN A 96 -17.22 -5.29 10.29
N MET A 97 -17.53 -6.21 9.38
CA MET A 97 -16.56 -7.04 8.65
C MET A 97 -16.00 -6.25 7.45
N LEU A 98 -15.10 -5.30 7.71
CA LEU A 98 -14.57 -4.36 6.74
C LEU A 98 -13.09 -4.63 6.45
N CYS A 99 -12.60 -4.17 5.29
CA CYS A 99 -11.17 -4.25 4.97
C CYS A 99 -10.31 -3.65 6.09
N GLY A 100 -10.74 -2.53 6.70
CA GLY A 100 -9.99 -1.85 7.75
C GLY A 100 -9.73 -2.68 9.02
N ASN A 101 -10.44 -3.79 9.23
CA ASN A 101 -10.18 -4.75 10.32
C ASN A 101 -9.88 -6.16 9.81
N CYS A 102 -9.61 -6.32 8.52
CA CYS A 102 -9.27 -7.58 7.89
C CYS A 102 -7.78 -7.92 8.08
N ALA A 103 -7.46 -9.18 8.33
CA ALA A 103 -6.08 -9.65 8.48
C ALA A 103 -5.23 -9.52 7.20
N ALA A 104 -5.86 -9.39 6.02
CA ALA A 104 -5.16 -9.20 4.76
C ALA A 104 -4.92 -7.71 4.42
N PHE A 105 -5.40 -6.78 5.24
CA PHE A 105 -5.34 -5.34 4.98
C PHE A 105 -4.06 -4.75 5.56
N ASP A 106 -3.14 -4.34 4.70
CA ASP A 106 -1.84 -3.77 5.04
C ASP A 106 -1.89 -2.25 5.06
N GLN A 107 -1.67 -1.68 6.24
CA GLN A 107 -1.56 -0.26 6.53
C GLN A 107 -0.21 0.09 7.17
N THR A 108 0.82 -0.72 6.96
CA THR A 108 2.17 -0.38 7.41
C THR A 108 2.63 0.92 6.75
N THR A 109 3.47 1.68 7.44
CA THR A 109 4.08 2.91 6.90
C THR A 109 4.76 2.64 5.56
N LYS A 110 5.43 1.49 5.44
CA LYS A 110 6.05 1.02 4.19
C LYS A 110 5.03 0.97 3.06
N THR A 111 3.94 0.26 3.26
CA THR A 111 2.89 0.07 2.24
C THR A 111 2.18 1.37 1.88
N LEU A 112 1.88 2.21 2.88
CA LEU A 112 1.27 3.52 2.65
C LEU A 112 2.18 4.46 1.83
N ASN A 113 3.48 4.46 2.09
CA ASN A 113 4.46 5.18 1.29
C ASN A 113 4.52 4.66 -0.15
N CYS A 114 4.42 3.34 -0.35
CA CYS A 114 4.33 2.76 -1.69
C CYS A 114 3.07 3.22 -2.42
N ILE A 115 1.92 3.23 -1.75
CA ILE A 115 0.66 3.72 -2.33
C ILE A 115 0.78 5.20 -2.69
N LYS A 116 1.30 6.03 -1.78
CA LYS A 116 1.51 7.47 -2.00
C LYS A 116 2.41 7.72 -3.21
N LYS A 117 3.55 7.04 -3.28
CA LYS A 117 4.50 7.14 -4.40
C LYS A 117 3.86 6.76 -5.75
N GLY A 118 3.00 5.72 -5.76
CA GLY A 118 2.35 5.24 -6.99
C GLY A 118 1.12 6.05 -7.43
N ILE A 119 0.50 6.85 -6.54
CA ILE A 119 -0.65 7.71 -6.87
C ILE A 119 -0.19 9.16 -7.14
N GLY A 120 0.94 9.57 -6.57
CA GLY A 120 1.47 10.93 -6.59
C GLY A 120 1.28 11.65 -5.25
N GLU A 121 2.07 12.68 -5.03
CA GLU A 121 2.10 13.40 -3.74
C GLU A 121 0.79 14.13 -3.41
N GLU A 122 0.08 14.62 -4.42
CA GLU A 122 -1.20 15.30 -4.28
C GLU A 122 -2.34 14.37 -3.81
N ALA A 123 -2.12 13.06 -3.88
CA ALA A 123 -3.14 12.06 -3.49
C ALA A 123 -3.21 11.79 -1.98
N THR A 124 -2.48 12.51 -1.14
CA THR A 124 -2.50 12.31 0.32
C THR A 124 -3.92 12.48 0.88
N GLU A 125 -4.68 13.46 0.38
CA GLU A 125 -6.08 13.66 0.76
C GLU A 125 -6.96 12.47 0.37
N THR A 126 -6.80 11.93 -0.83
CA THR A 126 -7.51 10.75 -1.31
C THR A 126 -7.20 9.51 -0.47
N ILE A 127 -5.93 9.32 -0.10
CA ILE A 127 -5.49 8.23 0.78
C ILE A 127 -6.17 8.34 2.14
N ASN A 128 -6.17 9.54 2.73
CA ASN A 128 -6.75 9.80 4.05
C ASN A 128 -8.28 9.69 4.04
N ALA A 129 -8.95 10.31 3.04
CA ALA A 129 -10.40 10.27 2.92
C ALA A 129 -10.93 8.85 2.71
N GLY A 130 -10.25 8.06 1.89
CA GLY A 130 -10.58 6.66 1.63
C GLY A 130 -10.08 5.69 2.69
N LYS A 131 -9.19 6.12 3.61
CA LYS A 131 -8.43 5.24 4.49
C LYS A 131 -7.87 4.06 3.67
N LEU A 132 -7.09 4.39 2.64
CA LEU A 132 -6.54 3.39 1.73
C LEU A 132 -5.51 2.51 2.43
N GLY A 133 -5.45 1.27 1.99
CA GLY A 133 -4.44 0.29 2.32
C GLY A 133 -4.27 -0.68 1.16
N TYR A 134 -3.53 -1.75 1.37
CA TYR A 134 -3.26 -2.77 0.37
C TYR A 134 -3.78 -4.13 0.82
N CYS A 135 -4.58 -4.77 -0.02
CA CYS A 135 -4.98 -6.15 0.22
C CYS A 135 -3.87 -7.10 -0.22
N LYS A 136 -3.17 -7.74 0.72
CA LYS A 136 -2.11 -8.73 0.40
C LYS A 136 -2.65 -9.97 -0.30
N PHE A 137 -3.91 -10.34 -0.04
CA PHE A 137 -4.53 -11.51 -0.66
C PHE A 137 -4.95 -11.23 -2.11
N LEU A 138 -5.74 -10.18 -2.34
CA LEU A 138 -6.26 -9.85 -3.68
C LEU A 138 -5.35 -8.91 -4.47
N LYS A 139 -4.23 -8.48 -3.90
CA LYS A 139 -3.14 -7.70 -4.53
C LYS A 139 -3.62 -6.43 -5.23
N PHE A 140 -4.33 -5.56 -4.48
CA PHE A 140 -4.76 -4.26 -4.98
C PHE A 140 -4.93 -3.25 -3.84
N LYS A 141 -4.94 -1.96 -4.19
CA LYS A 141 -5.23 -0.86 -3.26
C LYS A 141 -6.72 -0.85 -2.93
N CYS A 142 -7.09 -1.05 -1.67
CA CYS A 142 -8.47 -1.11 -1.21
C CYS A 142 -8.76 -0.07 -0.13
N ALA A 143 -10.04 0.28 0.03
CA ALA A 143 -10.49 1.23 1.04
C ALA A 143 -10.97 0.50 2.30
N ALA A 144 -10.61 1.01 3.48
CA ALA A 144 -10.93 0.42 4.77
C ALA A 144 -12.44 0.23 5.00
N LYS A 145 -13.28 1.13 4.44
CA LYS A 145 -14.76 1.09 4.57
C LYS A 145 -15.46 0.07 3.66
N ARG A 146 -14.72 -0.69 2.87
CA ARG A 146 -15.25 -1.73 1.97
C ARG A 146 -14.99 -3.11 2.55
N THR A 147 -15.61 -4.12 1.95
CA THR A 147 -15.42 -5.53 2.29
C THR A 147 -15.40 -6.40 1.04
N CYS A 148 -15.08 -7.68 1.19
CA CYS A 148 -15.17 -8.69 0.13
C CYS A 148 -15.47 -10.06 0.74
N ASP A 149 -15.80 -11.04 -0.09
CA ASP A 149 -16.16 -12.41 0.34
C ASP A 149 -15.00 -13.12 1.06
N ALA A 150 -13.77 -12.70 0.77
CA ALA A 150 -12.55 -13.22 1.39
C ALA A 150 -12.12 -12.49 2.67
N TRP A 151 -13.04 -11.78 3.35
CA TRP A 151 -12.73 -11.12 4.61
C TRP A 151 -12.30 -12.14 5.69
N VAL A 152 -11.25 -11.80 6.43
CA VAL A 152 -10.69 -12.66 7.49
C VAL A 152 -10.48 -11.84 8.76
N THR A 153 -10.90 -12.41 9.89
CA THR A 153 -10.67 -11.81 11.22
C THR A 153 -9.18 -11.76 11.56
N GLY A 154 -8.79 -10.83 12.44
CA GLY A 154 -7.41 -10.69 12.93
C GLY A 154 -6.89 -9.25 12.94
N GLY A 155 -7.64 -8.34 12.34
CA GLY A 155 -7.30 -6.91 12.25
C GLY A 155 -6.17 -6.60 11.27
N PRO A 156 -5.99 -5.32 10.92
CA PRO A 156 -5.06 -4.93 9.89
C PRO A 156 -3.61 -5.21 10.26
N ILE A 157 -2.77 -5.36 9.24
CA ILE A 157 -1.32 -5.39 9.37
C ILE A 157 -0.84 -3.94 9.56
N THR A 158 -0.13 -3.69 10.66
CA THR A 158 0.41 -2.38 11.01
C THR A 158 1.84 -2.56 11.52
N ASP A 159 2.63 -1.47 11.56
CA ASP A 159 4.02 -1.51 12.03
C ASP A 159 4.19 -2.09 13.46
N LYS A 160 3.14 -1.99 14.29
CA LYS A 160 3.14 -2.58 15.64
C LYS A 160 3.02 -4.11 15.63
N LYS A 161 2.39 -4.69 14.59
CA LYS A 161 2.21 -6.14 14.45
C LYS A 161 3.36 -6.83 13.71
N GLU A 162 4.14 -6.11 12.91
CA GLU A 162 5.32 -6.67 12.24
C GLU A 162 6.49 -6.95 13.19
N LYS A 163 6.47 -6.38 14.41
CA LYS A 163 7.52 -6.57 15.42
C LYS A 163 7.35 -7.80 16.31
N LYS A 164 6.39 -8.66 16.02
CA LYS A 164 6.18 -9.96 16.65
C LYS A 164 6.47 -11.09 15.66
#